data_9b551bf1d904026f9af83f0cd65fc1aa
#
_entry.id   9b551bf1d904026f9af83f0cd65fc1aa
#
_cell.length_a   1.000
_cell.length_b   1.000
_cell.length_c   1.000
_cell.angle_alpha   90.00
_cell.angle_beta   90.00
_cell.angle_gamma   90.00
#
_symmetry.space_group_name_H-M   'P 1'
#
loop_
_entity.id
_entity.type
_entity.pdbx_description
1 polymer ?
#
loop_
_entity_poly.entity_id
_entity_poly.type
_entity_poly.pdbx_seq_one_letter_code
_entity_poly.pdbx_strand_id
1 'polypeptide(L)'
;MAVLPDESFRDSIATIDEEGNRKYIFPKKPSGKFYDYRKWLSYFLLIILVANPFIKINGNQFMMFNVVERRFNIFSFPFWPQDFYLFVLFMIVGVVFVILFTVIFGRIFCGWICPQTIFLEMVFRRIEYWIEGDRGAQIRLDKQEWNADKIRKKATKWFIFLLISFFIANVFLAYLIGSDVLLHMIKDGPKGHLSTLISL
;
A
#
# COMPACT_ATOMS: atom_id res chain seq x y z
N MET A 1 16.37 -50.80 -4.27
CA MET A 1 15.33 -49.95 -4.85
C MET A 1 15.44 -48.60 -4.15
N ALA A 2 15.99 -47.59 -4.87
CA ALA A 2 16.04 -46.23 -4.35
C ALA A 2 14.61 -45.68 -4.42
N VAL A 3 14.03 -45.34 -3.26
CA VAL A 3 12.75 -44.63 -3.17
C VAL A 3 13.03 -43.24 -3.76
N LEU A 4 12.54 -42.98 -4.97
CA LEU A 4 12.57 -41.64 -5.53
C LEU A 4 11.81 -40.72 -4.57
N PRO A 5 12.37 -39.56 -4.19
CA PRO A 5 11.66 -38.62 -3.35
C PRO A 5 10.35 -38.24 -4.08
N ASP A 6 9.26 -38.25 -3.32
CA ASP A 6 7.94 -37.87 -3.78
C ASP A 6 8.01 -36.45 -4.41
N GLU A 7 7.98 -36.36 -5.72
CA GLU A 7 8.06 -35.09 -6.46
C GLU A 7 6.67 -34.41 -6.61
N SER A 8 5.65 -34.96 -5.97
CA SER A 8 4.28 -34.42 -6.00
C SER A 8 4.17 -32.94 -5.62
N PHE A 9 5.15 -32.43 -4.85
CA PHE A 9 5.18 -30.97 -4.52
C PHE A 9 5.53 -30.08 -5.72
N ARG A 10 6.14 -30.62 -6.79
CA ARG A 10 6.48 -29.87 -8.02
C ARG A 10 5.26 -29.68 -8.91
N ASP A 11 4.33 -30.60 -8.87
CA ASP A 11 3.14 -30.59 -9.71
C ASP A 11 1.98 -29.80 -9.04
N SER A 12 2.09 -29.51 -7.73
CA SER A 12 1.12 -28.71 -7.00
C SER A 12 1.58 -27.26 -6.93
N ILE A 13 0.79 -26.33 -7.50
CA ILE A 13 0.97 -24.90 -7.26
C ILE A 13 0.56 -24.63 -5.80
N ALA A 14 1.48 -24.07 -4.98
CA ALA A 14 1.31 -23.89 -3.53
C ALA A 14 0.02 -23.14 -3.12
N THR A 15 -0.65 -22.49 -4.06
CA THR A 15 -1.87 -21.69 -3.85
C THR A 15 -3.11 -22.24 -4.50
N ILE A 16 -3.02 -23.40 -5.19
CA ILE A 16 -4.16 -24.02 -5.88
C ILE A 16 -4.24 -25.48 -5.44
N ASP A 17 -5.45 -25.93 -5.11
CA ASP A 17 -5.74 -27.33 -4.81
C ASP A 17 -5.87 -28.14 -6.11
N GLU A 18 -5.81 -29.48 -6.04
CA GLU A 18 -5.96 -30.38 -7.18
C GLU A 18 -7.31 -30.17 -7.90
N GLU A 19 -8.32 -29.67 -7.21
CA GLU A 19 -9.64 -29.32 -7.74
C GLU A 19 -9.70 -27.93 -8.40
N GLY A 20 -8.55 -27.19 -8.47
CA GLY A 20 -8.49 -25.83 -9.03
C GLY A 20 -8.96 -24.71 -8.07
N ASN A 21 -9.29 -25.05 -6.83
CA ASN A 21 -9.73 -24.08 -5.82
C ASN A 21 -8.53 -23.38 -5.18
N ARG A 22 -8.68 -22.08 -4.87
CA ARG A 22 -7.63 -21.26 -4.26
C ARG A 22 -7.40 -21.65 -2.80
N LYS A 23 -6.21 -22.19 -2.49
CA LYS A 23 -5.81 -22.50 -1.12
C LYS A 23 -5.25 -21.25 -0.44
N TYR A 24 -5.90 -20.83 0.64
CA TYR A 24 -5.47 -19.69 1.43
C TYR A 24 -4.27 -20.04 2.30
N ILE A 25 -3.16 -19.31 2.13
CA ILE A 25 -1.97 -19.47 2.96
C ILE A 25 -2.03 -18.46 4.11
N PHE A 26 -2.16 -18.98 5.34
CA PHE A 26 -2.12 -18.16 6.54
C PHE A 26 -0.67 -17.98 7.00
N PRO A 27 -0.07 -16.78 6.87
CA PRO A 27 1.30 -16.55 7.30
C PRO A 27 1.38 -16.48 8.82
N LYS A 28 2.51 -16.97 9.38
CA LYS A 28 2.83 -16.81 10.79
C LYS A 28 3.28 -15.37 11.05
N LYS A 29 2.93 -14.82 12.22
CA LYS A 29 3.39 -13.52 12.66
C LYS A 29 4.92 -13.50 12.71
N PRO A 30 5.60 -12.64 11.93
CA PRO A 30 7.05 -12.56 11.95
C PRO A 30 7.53 -11.96 13.29
N SER A 31 8.66 -12.49 13.81
CA SER A 31 9.30 -12.00 15.03
C SER A 31 10.83 -12.01 14.86
N GLY A 32 11.52 -11.02 15.43
CA GLY A 32 12.97 -10.95 15.39
C GLY A 32 13.50 -9.52 15.33
N LYS A 33 14.79 -9.33 15.67
CA LYS A 33 15.44 -8.01 15.72
C LYS A 33 15.34 -7.24 14.38
N PHE A 34 15.59 -7.92 13.27
CA PHE A 34 15.47 -7.31 11.92
C PHE A 34 14.05 -6.87 11.58
N TYR A 35 13.04 -7.61 12.03
CA TYR A 35 11.65 -7.22 11.86
C TYR A 35 11.31 -5.96 12.67
N ASP A 36 11.87 -5.80 13.86
CA ASP A 36 11.66 -4.60 14.67
C ASP A 36 12.31 -3.36 14.05
N TYR A 37 13.54 -3.48 13.52
CA TYR A 37 14.17 -2.38 12.76
C TYR A 37 13.35 -1.98 11.53
N ARG A 38 12.90 -2.97 10.78
CA ARG A 38 12.02 -2.75 9.62
C ARG A 38 10.72 -2.06 10.01
N LYS A 39 10.13 -2.44 11.13
CA LYS A 39 8.91 -1.83 11.67
C LYS A 39 9.10 -0.34 11.97
N TRP A 40 10.19 0.03 12.64
CA TRP A 40 10.51 1.42 12.93
C TRP A 40 10.71 2.24 11.66
N LEU A 41 11.49 1.72 10.71
CA LEU A 41 11.68 2.36 9.41
C LEU A 41 10.37 2.55 8.66
N SER A 42 9.51 1.54 8.66
CA SER A 42 8.22 1.59 7.99
C SER A 42 7.29 2.64 8.59
N TYR A 43 7.25 2.78 9.91
CA TYR A 43 6.47 3.85 10.55
C TYR A 43 7.00 5.23 10.21
N PHE A 44 8.31 5.40 10.21
CA PHE A 44 8.95 6.67 9.83
C PHE A 44 8.59 7.05 8.39
N LEU A 45 8.69 6.10 7.45
CA LEU A 45 8.31 6.32 6.05
C LEU A 45 6.81 6.60 5.88
N LEU A 46 5.94 5.92 6.64
CA LEU A 46 4.51 6.18 6.64
C LEU A 46 4.17 7.59 7.13
N ILE A 47 4.81 8.02 8.20
CA ILE A 47 4.62 9.38 8.75
C ILE A 47 5.04 10.42 7.71
N ILE A 48 6.20 10.25 7.07
CA ILE A 48 6.65 11.13 6.00
C ILE A 48 5.65 11.15 4.85
N LEU A 49 5.19 9.98 4.40
CA LEU A 49 4.23 9.88 3.30
C LEU A 49 2.93 10.62 3.61
N VAL A 50 2.39 10.48 4.81
CA VAL A 50 1.13 11.13 5.21
C VAL A 50 1.33 12.62 5.46
N ALA A 51 2.46 13.04 6.05
CA ALA A 51 2.74 14.43 6.39
C ALA A 51 3.11 15.28 5.17
N ASN A 52 3.77 14.70 4.19
CA ASN A 52 4.34 15.40 3.04
C ASN A 52 3.36 16.32 2.27
N PRO A 53 2.11 15.93 1.94
CA PRO A 53 1.18 16.80 1.24
C PRO A 53 0.72 18.01 2.07
N PHE A 54 0.91 17.96 3.40
CA PHE A 54 0.54 19.05 4.31
C PHE A 54 1.70 20.01 4.59
N ILE A 55 2.94 19.62 4.26
CA ILE A 55 4.13 20.47 4.43
C ILE A 55 4.19 21.48 3.30
N LYS A 56 4.14 22.78 3.66
CA LYS A 56 4.27 23.89 2.72
C LYS A 56 5.59 24.63 2.96
N ILE A 57 6.35 24.84 1.89
CA ILE A 57 7.56 25.63 1.91
C ILE A 57 7.41 26.77 0.90
N ASN A 58 7.60 28.01 1.33
CA ASN A 58 7.41 29.23 0.53
C ASN A 58 6.01 29.34 -0.14
N GLY A 59 4.94 28.86 0.54
CA GLY A 59 3.58 28.91 0.01
C GLY A 59 3.22 27.80 -0.96
N ASN A 60 4.18 26.99 -1.41
CA ASN A 60 3.97 25.82 -2.27
C ASN A 60 4.07 24.54 -1.47
N GLN A 61 3.27 23.53 -1.84
CA GLN A 61 3.41 22.20 -1.25
C GLN A 61 4.76 21.60 -1.63
N PHE A 62 5.39 20.91 -0.67
CA PHE A 62 6.71 20.30 -0.86
C PHE A 62 6.72 19.30 -2.02
N MET A 63 5.66 18.52 -2.15
CA MET A 63 5.48 17.56 -3.23
C MET A 63 4.02 17.58 -3.68
N MET A 64 3.76 17.98 -4.90
CA MET A 64 2.43 18.03 -5.50
C MET A 64 2.51 17.61 -6.97
N PHE A 65 1.68 16.68 -7.37
CA PHE A 65 1.54 16.24 -8.76
C PHE A 65 0.19 16.69 -9.30
N ASN A 66 -0.03 17.99 -9.47
CA ASN A 66 -1.29 18.48 -9.98
C ASN A 66 -1.42 18.20 -11.48
N VAL A 67 -2.11 17.10 -11.78
CA VAL A 67 -2.35 16.66 -13.17
C VAL A 67 -3.36 17.58 -13.85
N VAL A 68 -4.30 18.15 -13.11
CA VAL A 68 -5.39 19.00 -13.65
C VAL A 68 -4.84 20.33 -14.16
N GLU A 69 -4.01 20.98 -13.38
CA GLU A 69 -3.37 22.25 -13.75
C GLU A 69 -2.03 22.08 -14.48
N ARG A 70 -1.61 20.81 -14.70
CA ARG A 70 -0.32 20.45 -15.30
C ARG A 70 0.89 21.11 -14.58
N ARG A 71 0.78 21.29 -13.26
CA ARG A 71 1.84 21.84 -12.42
C ARG A 71 2.41 20.73 -11.55
N PHE A 72 3.70 20.53 -11.65
CA PHE A 72 4.42 19.56 -10.84
C PHE A 72 5.34 20.31 -9.91
N ASN A 73 5.16 20.15 -8.59
CA ASN A 73 6.08 20.69 -7.60
C ASN A 73 6.89 19.50 -7.04
N ILE A 74 8.20 19.50 -7.29
CA ILE A 74 9.13 18.53 -6.73
C ILE A 74 10.14 19.32 -5.90
N PHE A 75 10.24 19.02 -4.59
CA PHE A 75 11.09 19.74 -3.64
C PHE A 75 10.86 21.27 -3.66
N SER A 76 9.61 21.72 -3.72
CA SER A 76 9.21 23.14 -3.83
C SER A 76 9.64 23.85 -5.14
N PHE A 77 10.25 23.19 -6.09
CA PHE A 77 10.53 23.76 -7.41
C PHE A 77 9.33 23.50 -8.32
N PRO A 78 8.69 24.58 -8.86
CA PRO A 78 7.60 24.42 -9.82
C PRO A 78 8.17 24.02 -11.17
N PHE A 79 7.78 22.86 -11.66
CA PHE A 79 8.06 22.44 -13.03
C PHE A 79 6.88 22.82 -13.93
N TRP A 80 7.19 23.48 -15.04
CA TRP A 80 6.21 23.84 -16.06
C TRP A 80 6.01 22.70 -17.07
N PRO A 81 4.90 22.67 -17.81
CA PRO A 81 4.61 21.63 -18.81
C PRO A 81 5.71 21.42 -19.87
N GLN A 82 6.47 22.45 -20.16
CA GLN A 82 7.59 22.41 -21.12
C GLN A 82 8.77 21.54 -20.61
N ASP A 83 8.90 21.38 -19.29
CA ASP A 83 9.97 20.58 -18.67
C ASP A 83 9.54 19.11 -18.41
N PHE A 84 8.40 18.71 -18.96
CA PHE A 84 7.83 17.36 -18.76
C PHE A 84 8.79 16.25 -19.24
N TYR A 85 9.62 16.50 -20.23
CA TYR A 85 10.64 15.56 -20.70
C TYR A 85 11.66 15.21 -19.62
N LEU A 86 12.04 16.17 -18.76
CA LEU A 86 12.93 15.93 -17.62
C LEU A 86 12.27 15.01 -16.60
N PHE A 87 10.97 15.18 -16.35
CA PHE A 87 10.21 14.30 -15.47
C PHE A 87 10.17 12.86 -16.02
N VAL A 88 9.91 12.68 -17.32
CA VAL A 88 9.92 11.36 -17.96
C VAL A 88 11.30 10.74 -17.88
N LEU A 89 12.36 11.49 -18.14
CA LEU A 89 13.75 11.01 -18.03
C LEU A 89 14.05 10.55 -16.60
N PHE A 90 13.67 11.34 -15.59
CA PHE A 90 13.83 10.99 -14.19
C PHE A 90 13.09 9.70 -13.82
N MET A 91 11.87 9.53 -14.31
CA MET A 91 11.09 8.31 -14.10
C MET A 91 11.77 7.08 -14.72
N ILE A 92 12.28 7.20 -15.95
CA ILE A 92 13.01 6.12 -16.61
C ILE A 92 14.27 5.74 -15.81
N VAL A 93 15.06 6.74 -15.40
CA VAL A 93 16.26 6.54 -14.57
C VAL A 93 15.88 5.86 -13.24
N GLY A 94 14.78 6.28 -12.61
CA GLY A 94 14.27 5.67 -11.38
C GLY A 94 13.89 4.20 -11.56
N VAL A 95 13.20 3.86 -12.62
CA VAL A 95 12.83 2.47 -12.93
C VAL A 95 14.08 1.62 -13.18
N VAL A 96 15.02 2.10 -13.99
CA VAL A 96 16.29 1.40 -14.26
C VAL A 96 17.09 1.22 -12.97
N PHE A 97 17.14 2.25 -12.12
CA PHE A 97 17.80 2.17 -10.81
C PHE A 97 17.19 1.07 -9.92
N VAL A 98 15.85 1.01 -9.82
CA VAL A 98 15.16 -0.01 -9.03
C VAL A 98 15.44 -1.43 -9.58
N ILE A 99 15.46 -1.58 -10.92
CA ILE A 99 15.77 -2.86 -11.55
C ILE A 99 17.20 -3.28 -11.23
N LEU A 100 18.18 -2.41 -11.46
CA LEU A 100 19.61 -2.68 -11.19
C LEU A 100 19.83 -2.99 -9.71
N PHE A 101 19.25 -2.19 -8.83
CA PHE A 101 19.35 -2.40 -7.39
C PHE A 101 18.76 -3.76 -6.97
N THR A 102 17.63 -4.14 -7.57
CA THR A 102 16.99 -5.43 -7.29
C THR A 102 17.81 -6.61 -7.82
N VAL A 103 18.50 -6.47 -8.95
CA VAL A 103 19.40 -7.50 -9.50
C VAL A 103 20.62 -7.71 -8.60
N ILE A 104 21.22 -6.63 -8.09
CA ILE A 104 22.45 -6.70 -7.28
C ILE A 104 22.16 -7.11 -5.83
N PHE A 105 21.19 -6.47 -5.19
CA PHE A 105 20.87 -6.64 -3.76
C PHE A 105 19.66 -7.52 -3.48
N GLY A 106 19.03 -8.07 -4.51
CA GLY A 106 17.81 -8.84 -4.37
C GLY A 106 16.63 -7.96 -3.97
N ARG A 107 15.63 -8.55 -3.30
CA ARG A 107 14.37 -7.90 -2.96
C ARG A 107 14.42 -6.98 -1.72
N ILE A 108 15.59 -6.45 -1.36
CA ILE A 108 15.73 -5.59 -0.17
C ILE A 108 14.92 -4.31 -0.35
N PHE A 109 15.04 -3.65 -1.50
CA PHE A 109 14.28 -2.42 -1.79
C PHE A 109 12.76 -2.65 -1.70
N CYS A 110 12.26 -3.68 -2.38
CA CYS A 110 10.83 -4.02 -2.35
C CYS A 110 10.34 -4.45 -0.96
N GLY A 111 11.22 -5.02 -0.14
CA GLY A 111 10.87 -5.47 1.21
C GLY A 111 10.89 -4.38 2.27
N TRP A 112 11.73 -3.34 2.15
CA TRP A 112 11.98 -2.36 3.21
C TRP A 112 11.43 -0.97 2.91
N ILE A 113 11.51 -0.51 1.66
CA ILE A 113 11.25 0.88 1.27
C ILE A 113 9.96 1.00 0.46
N CYS A 114 9.59 -0.04 -0.29
CA CYS A 114 8.43 0.02 -1.17
C CYS A 114 7.13 0.34 -0.40
N PRO A 115 6.42 1.42 -0.71
CA PRO A 115 5.21 1.82 0.00
C PRO A 115 4.13 0.73 -0.01
N GLN A 116 3.96 0.04 -1.12
CA GLN A 116 2.97 -1.04 -1.25
C GLN A 116 3.20 -2.15 -0.23
N THR A 117 4.45 -2.58 -0.05
CA THR A 117 4.79 -3.63 0.93
C THR A 117 4.60 -3.13 2.36
N ILE A 118 4.94 -1.86 2.62
CA ILE A 118 4.74 -1.23 3.93
C ILE A 118 3.25 -1.20 4.28
N PHE A 119 2.38 -0.75 3.38
CA PHE A 119 0.94 -0.73 3.62
C PHE A 119 0.38 -2.12 3.85
N LEU A 120 0.73 -3.10 3.00
CA LEU A 120 0.21 -4.47 3.10
C LEU A 120 0.66 -5.16 4.39
N GLU A 121 1.94 -5.08 4.76
CA GLU A 121 2.46 -5.82 5.90
C GLU A 121 2.34 -5.08 7.24
N MET A 122 2.56 -3.77 7.25
CA MET A 122 2.61 -3.03 8.50
C MET A 122 1.26 -2.43 8.90
N VAL A 123 0.38 -2.18 7.95
CA VAL A 123 -0.97 -1.66 8.23
C VAL A 123 -1.99 -2.79 8.17
N PHE A 124 -2.28 -3.32 6.98
CA PHE A 124 -3.38 -4.26 6.80
C PHE A 124 -3.16 -5.58 7.52
N ARG A 125 -2.00 -6.20 7.38
CA ARG A 125 -1.72 -7.48 8.02
C ARG A 125 -1.64 -7.38 9.54
N ARG A 126 -1.20 -6.25 10.08
CA ARG A 126 -1.16 -6.04 11.52
C ARG A 126 -2.55 -5.93 12.13
N ILE A 127 -3.48 -5.28 11.42
CA ILE A 127 -4.89 -5.21 11.82
C ILE A 127 -5.53 -6.59 11.75
N GLU A 128 -5.19 -7.37 10.73
CA GLU A 128 -5.64 -8.75 10.59
C GLU A 128 -5.23 -9.61 11.80
N TYR A 129 -3.95 -9.53 12.21
CA TYR A 129 -3.49 -10.22 13.42
C TYR A 129 -4.16 -9.72 14.70
N TRP A 130 -4.55 -8.45 14.75
CA TRP A 130 -5.22 -7.89 15.90
C TRP A 130 -6.67 -8.36 16.03
N ILE A 131 -7.38 -8.53 14.93
CA ILE A 131 -8.80 -8.92 14.89
C ILE A 131 -8.98 -10.44 14.88
N GLU A 132 -8.28 -11.13 13.99
CA GLU A 132 -8.43 -12.59 13.78
C GLU A 132 -7.42 -13.40 14.60
N GLY A 133 -6.36 -12.76 15.11
CA GLY A 133 -5.31 -13.39 15.88
C GLY A 133 -4.20 -13.99 15.02
N ASP A 134 -3.35 -14.84 15.62
CA ASP A 134 -2.24 -15.49 14.93
C ASP A 134 -2.73 -16.62 14.00
N ARG A 135 -1.83 -17.13 13.17
CA ARG A 135 -2.06 -18.21 12.19
C ARG A 135 -2.99 -19.32 12.68
N GLY A 136 -2.77 -19.83 13.91
CA GLY A 136 -3.58 -20.90 14.47
C GLY A 136 -5.03 -20.49 14.72
N ALA A 137 -5.26 -19.22 15.12
CA ALA A 137 -6.59 -18.67 15.33
C ALA A 137 -7.31 -18.42 14.00
N GLN A 138 -6.59 -17.92 12.99
CA GLN A 138 -7.12 -17.69 11.64
C GLN A 138 -7.58 -19.00 10.98
N ILE A 139 -6.77 -20.06 11.06
CA ILE A 139 -7.13 -21.38 10.52
C ILE A 139 -8.36 -21.96 11.23
N ARG A 140 -8.45 -21.82 12.56
CA ARG A 140 -9.62 -22.25 13.32
C ARG A 140 -10.87 -21.46 12.94
N LEU A 141 -10.73 -20.14 12.80
CA LEU A 141 -11.83 -19.26 12.38
C LEU A 141 -12.32 -19.59 10.98
N ASP A 142 -11.43 -19.96 10.08
CA ASP A 142 -11.77 -20.29 8.70
C ASP A 142 -12.53 -21.64 8.61
N LYS A 143 -12.09 -22.64 9.35
CA LYS A 143 -12.72 -23.97 9.42
C LYS A 143 -14.02 -23.99 10.22
N GLN A 144 -14.27 -22.98 11.06
CA GLN A 144 -15.48 -22.90 11.88
C GLN A 144 -16.70 -22.62 11.00
N GLU A 145 -17.84 -23.23 11.34
CA GLU A 145 -19.12 -22.92 10.71
C GLU A 145 -19.50 -21.44 10.85
N TRP A 146 -20.42 -20.97 10.01
CA TRP A 146 -20.89 -19.59 10.02
C TRP A 146 -21.59 -19.26 11.34
N ASN A 147 -20.86 -18.74 12.32
CA ASN A 147 -21.35 -18.31 13.61
C ASN A 147 -21.36 -16.78 13.70
N ALA A 148 -22.20 -16.22 14.59
CA ALA A 148 -22.27 -14.78 14.82
C ALA A 148 -20.90 -14.16 15.12
N ASP A 149 -20.04 -14.86 15.85
CA ASP A 149 -18.66 -14.41 16.13
C ASP A 149 -17.77 -14.34 14.89
N LYS A 150 -17.90 -15.30 13.97
CA LYS A 150 -17.17 -15.31 12.70
C LYS A 150 -17.60 -14.12 11.82
N ILE A 151 -18.91 -13.89 11.73
CA ILE A 151 -19.48 -12.78 10.95
C ILE A 151 -19.01 -11.45 11.53
N ARG A 152 -19.10 -11.27 12.86
CA ARG A 152 -18.66 -10.03 13.53
C ARG A 152 -17.18 -9.74 13.28
N LYS A 153 -16.28 -10.71 13.46
CA LYS A 153 -14.85 -10.53 13.23
C LYS A 153 -14.54 -10.20 11.76
N LYS A 154 -15.14 -10.91 10.81
CA LYS A 154 -14.96 -10.63 9.38
C LYS A 154 -15.54 -9.26 9.00
N ALA A 155 -16.72 -8.90 9.47
CA ALA A 155 -17.33 -7.60 9.22
C ALA A 155 -16.49 -6.45 9.80
N THR A 156 -16.00 -6.59 11.05
CA THR A 156 -15.12 -5.59 11.67
C THR A 156 -13.83 -5.42 10.89
N LYS A 157 -13.20 -6.52 10.44
CA LYS A 157 -12.00 -6.48 9.58
C LYS A 157 -12.26 -5.70 8.29
N TRP A 158 -13.32 -6.04 7.57
CA TRP A 158 -13.67 -5.37 6.31
C TRP A 158 -13.99 -3.89 6.52
N PHE A 159 -14.72 -3.55 7.57
CA PHE A 159 -15.04 -2.16 7.91
C PHE A 159 -13.79 -1.34 8.19
N ILE A 160 -12.85 -1.85 9.00
CA ILE A 160 -11.58 -1.17 9.29
C ILE A 160 -10.73 -1.05 8.02
N PHE A 161 -10.67 -2.09 7.18
CA PHE A 161 -9.95 -2.04 5.91
C PHE A 161 -10.51 -0.97 4.99
N LEU A 162 -11.83 -0.85 4.90
CA LEU A 162 -12.49 0.17 4.09
C LEU A 162 -12.18 1.58 4.60
N LEU A 163 -12.24 1.82 5.91
CA LEU A 163 -11.88 3.11 6.51
C LEU A 163 -10.43 3.49 6.22
N ILE A 164 -9.50 2.56 6.38
CA ILE A 164 -8.07 2.82 6.12
C ILE A 164 -7.82 3.03 4.64
N SER A 165 -8.44 2.24 3.76
CA SER A 165 -8.33 2.43 2.32
C SER A 165 -8.89 3.79 1.89
N PHE A 166 -10.00 4.21 2.46
CA PHE A 166 -10.57 5.54 2.23
C PHE A 166 -9.62 6.66 2.68
N PHE A 167 -9.01 6.51 3.86
CA PHE A 167 -8.00 7.47 4.33
C PHE A 167 -6.78 7.53 3.40
N ILE A 168 -6.24 6.39 3.00
CA ILE A 168 -5.11 6.32 2.07
C ILE A 168 -5.47 6.97 0.73
N ALA A 169 -6.66 6.69 0.20
CA ALA A 169 -7.13 7.31 -1.05
C ALA A 169 -7.21 8.84 -0.96
N ASN A 170 -7.70 9.39 0.17
CA ASN A 170 -7.71 10.84 0.40
C ASN A 170 -6.29 11.43 0.49
N VAL A 171 -5.34 10.73 1.12
CA VAL A 171 -3.93 11.17 1.14
C VAL A 171 -3.36 11.20 -0.28
N PHE A 172 -3.60 10.16 -1.10
CA PHE A 172 -3.17 10.16 -2.50
C PHE A 172 -3.85 11.27 -3.30
N LEU A 173 -5.13 11.53 -3.06
CA LEU A 173 -5.85 12.62 -3.72
C LEU A 173 -5.25 13.99 -3.34
N ALA A 174 -4.80 14.18 -2.09
CA ALA A 174 -4.08 15.37 -1.66
C ALA A 174 -2.75 15.59 -2.40
N TYR A 175 -2.06 14.52 -2.83
CA TYR A 175 -0.89 14.62 -3.69
C TYR A 175 -1.23 15.06 -5.11
N LEU A 176 -2.40 14.63 -5.64
CA LEU A 176 -2.80 14.89 -7.03
C LEU A 176 -3.45 16.26 -7.23
N ILE A 177 -4.29 16.70 -6.30
CA ILE A 177 -5.10 17.92 -6.46
C ILE A 177 -4.55 19.07 -5.60
N GLY A 178 -3.79 18.72 -4.56
CA GLY A 178 -3.33 19.66 -3.55
C GLY A 178 -4.21 19.64 -2.29
N SER A 179 -3.54 19.80 -1.12
CA SER A 179 -4.23 19.73 0.18
C SER A 179 -5.25 20.84 0.38
N ASP A 180 -5.01 22.04 -0.18
CA ASP A 180 -5.91 23.19 -0.02
C ASP A 180 -7.22 22.97 -0.76
N VAL A 181 -7.12 22.55 -2.02
CA VAL A 181 -8.28 22.26 -2.88
C VAL A 181 -9.09 21.11 -2.28
N LEU A 182 -8.42 20.07 -1.79
CA LEU A 182 -9.08 18.95 -1.14
C LEU A 182 -9.85 19.39 0.13
N LEU A 183 -9.25 20.22 0.98
CA LEU A 183 -9.90 20.74 2.19
C LEU A 183 -11.10 21.63 1.85
N HIS A 184 -11.02 22.46 0.81
CA HIS A 184 -12.15 23.23 0.30
C HIS A 184 -13.27 22.30 -0.22
N MET A 185 -12.94 21.29 -1.02
CA MET A 185 -13.93 20.33 -1.52
C MET A 185 -14.65 19.59 -0.38
N ILE A 186 -13.93 19.22 0.68
CA ILE A 186 -14.53 18.56 1.84
C ILE A 186 -15.47 19.52 2.60
N LYS A 187 -15.12 20.81 2.71
CA LYS A 187 -15.93 21.82 3.39
C LYS A 187 -17.19 22.23 2.63
N ASP A 188 -17.07 22.39 1.33
CA ASP A 188 -18.18 22.85 0.46
C ASP A 188 -19.15 21.72 0.12
N GLY A 189 -18.81 20.48 0.46
CA GLY A 189 -19.64 19.30 0.25
C GLY A 189 -19.69 18.84 -1.22
N PRO A 190 -20.27 17.64 -1.49
CA PRO A 190 -20.22 17.02 -2.80
C PRO A 190 -21.07 17.71 -3.87
N LYS A 191 -21.93 18.66 -3.51
CA LYS A 191 -22.87 19.30 -4.43
C LYS A 191 -22.26 20.35 -5.36
N GLY A 192 -21.08 20.92 -5.00
CA GLY A 192 -20.43 21.95 -5.81
C GLY A 192 -19.40 21.45 -6.82
N HIS A 193 -18.86 20.26 -6.61
CA HIS A 193 -17.70 19.77 -7.38
C HIS A 193 -17.91 18.40 -8.05
N LEU A 194 -19.18 17.94 -8.15
CA LEU A 194 -19.50 16.68 -8.85
C LEU A 194 -19.03 16.70 -10.30
N SER A 195 -19.05 17.86 -10.95
CA SER A 195 -18.55 18.06 -12.32
C SER A 195 -17.03 17.87 -12.42
N THR A 196 -16.27 18.31 -11.44
CA THR A 196 -14.80 18.15 -11.40
C THR A 196 -14.40 16.72 -11.07
N LEU A 197 -15.18 16.01 -10.29
CA LEU A 197 -14.95 14.60 -9.91
C LEU A 197 -15.31 13.62 -11.05
N ILE A 198 -16.25 14.01 -11.93
CA ILE A 198 -16.64 13.24 -13.13
C ILE A 198 -15.69 13.51 -14.31
N SER A 199 -15.02 14.67 -14.33
CA SER A 199 -14.04 15.03 -15.38
C SER A 199 -12.62 14.50 -15.14
N LEU A 200 -12.35 13.82 -14.03
CA LEU A 200 -11.11 13.10 -13.67
C LEU A 200 -11.22 11.62 -13.98
#